data_0d274ccb03c220fb4729105011d6fb6a
#
_entry.id   0d274ccb03c220fb4729105011d6fb6a
#
_cell.length_a   1.000
_cell.length_b   1.000
_cell.length_c   1.000
_cell.angle_alpha   90.00
_cell.angle_beta   90.00
_cell.angle_gamma   90.00
#
_symmetry.space_group_name_H-M   'P 1'
#
loop_
_entity.id
_entity.type
_entity.pdbx_description
1 polymer ?
#
loop_
_entity_poly.entity_id
_entity_poly.type
_entity_poly.pdbx_seq_one_letter_code
_entity_poly.pdbx_strand_id
1 'polypeptide(L)'
;LIHNNSLTPCSDKCDLCQRACKSNSLCASHTMNPFQCISFWTTFGKGNVPPGLTEDMYEQWICGCDNCQDACPHNRKHNWDEGEAYSDLEEIAPLLVPEKIITATDEFLKEQVISRTSDHLQPEDSEVLRINARRAIQNMKQDY
;
A
#
# COMPACT_ATOMS: atom_id res chain seq x y z
N LEU A 1 -28.64 -1.73 -3.79
CA LEU A 1 -27.64 -1.26 -4.77
C LEU A 1 -27.99 0.18 -5.12
N ILE A 2 -27.21 1.13 -4.62
CA ILE A 2 -27.33 2.55 -5.00
C ILE A 2 -26.59 2.68 -6.31
N HIS A 3 -27.32 2.75 -7.42
CA HIS A 3 -26.74 3.15 -8.71
C HIS A 3 -26.50 4.65 -8.68
N ASN A 4 -25.28 5.06 -8.34
CA ASN A 4 -24.87 6.45 -8.50
C ASN A 4 -24.46 6.67 -9.97
N ASN A 5 -25.40 7.12 -10.78
CA ASN A 5 -25.20 7.44 -12.20
C ASN A 5 -24.29 8.67 -12.43
N SER A 6 -23.70 9.23 -11.37
CA SER A 6 -22.84 10.41 -11.46
C SER A 6 -21.34 10.08 -11.65
N LEU A 7 -20.95 8.79 -11.58
CA LEU A 7 -19.56 8.41 -11.80
C LEU A 7 -19.24 8.42 -13.30
N THR A 8 -18.39 9.34 -13.70
CA THR A 8 -17.84 9.36 -15.06
C THR A 8 -16.89 8.17 -15.21
N PRO A 9 -17.10 7.30 -16.20
CA PRO A 9 -16.17 6.19 -16.43
C PRO A 9 -14.78 6.71 -16.77
N CYS A 10 -13.76 5.93 -16.45
CA CYS A 10 -12.38 6.23 -16.81
C CYS A 10 -12.25 6.32 -18.34
N SER A 11 -11.55 7.35 -18.81
CA SER A 11 -11.30 7.52 -20.26
C SER A 11 -10.31 6.45 -20.75
N ASP A 12 -10.61 5.81 -21.87
CA ASP A 12 -9.72 4.86 -22.55
C ASP A 12 -8.37 5.47 -22.97
N LYS A 13 -8.28 6.80 -22.96
CA LYS A 13 -7.04 7.56 -23.28
C LYS A 13 -6.21 7.87 -22.03
N CYS A 14 -6.72 7.63 -20.84
CA CYS A 14 -6.03 7.90 -19.59
C CYS A 14 -5.19 6.66 -19.17
N ASP A 15 -3.89 6.87 -18.98
CA ASP A 15 -2.92 5.85 -18.56
C ASP A 15 -2.12 6.26 -17.30
N LEU A 16 -2.59 7.27 -16.57
CA LEU A 16 -1.86 7.83 -15.41
C LEU A 16 -1.57 6.79 -14.34
N CYS A 17 -2.54 5.96 -13.99
CA CYS A 17 -2.36 4.88 -13.02
C CYS A 17 -1.37 3.80 -13.51
N GLN A 18 -1.36 3.51 -14.83
CA GLN A 18 -0.41 2.57 -15.43
C GLN A 18 1.01 3.12 -15.34
N ARG A 19 1.21 4.40 -15.68
CA ARG A 19 2.53 5.06 -15.60
C ARG A 19 3.04 5.21 -14.18
N ALA A 20 2.16 5.36 -13.20
CA ALA A 20 2.51 5.44 -11.79
C ALA A 20 2.84 4.08 -11.17
N CYS A 21 2.43 2.98 -11.80
CA CYS A 21 2.63 1.64 -11.30
C CYS A 21 4.08 1.17 -11.53
N LYS A 22 4.92 1.24 -10.51
CA LYS A 22 6.35 0.88 -10.57
C LYS A 22 6.60 -0.56 -11.02
N SER A 23 5.72 -1.45 -10.66
CA SER A 23 5.82 -2.89 -10.99
C SER A 23 5.14 -3.28 -12.31
N ASN A 24 4.57 -2.32 -13.04
CA ASN A 24 3.78 -2.55 -14.25
C ASN A 24 2.63 -3.56 -14.06
N SER A 25 2.11 -3.68 -12.84
CA SER A 25 0.96 -4.53 -12.54
C SER A 25 -0.27 -4.15 -13.36
N LEU A 26 -0.47 -2.85 -13.61
CA LEU A 26 -1.52 -2.33 -14.49
C LEU A 26 -1.05 -2.39 -15.95
N CYS A 27 -1.16 -3.57 -16.55
CA CYS A 27 -0.54 -3.89 -17.84
C CYS A 27 -1.33 -3.39 -19.07
N ALA A 28 -2.59 -3.03 -18.90
CA ALA A 28 -3.44 -2.44 -19.94
C ALA A 28 -4.61 -1.68 -19.30
N SER A 29 -5.41 -0.97 -20.13
CA SER A 29 -6.63 -0.31 -19.67
C SER A 29 -7.55 -1.33 -18.99
N HIS A 30 -7.99 -1.00 -17.78
CA HIS A 30 -8.88 -1.84 -16.95
C HIS A 30 -8.36 -3.27 -16.67
N THR A 31 -7.05 -3.50 -16.81
CA THR A 31 -6.44 -4.82 -16.65
C THR A 31 -5.28 -4.78 -15.67
N MET A 32 -5.29 -5.68 -14.70
CA MET A 32 -4.25 -5.79 -13.68
C MET A 32 -3.75 -7.25 -13.58
N ASN A 33 -2.43 -7.40 -13.47
CA ASN A 33 -1.82 -8.65 -13.02
C ASN A 33 -1.55 -8.56 -11.52
N PRO A 34 -2.35 -9.21 -10.66
CA PRO A 34 -2.19 -9.11 -9.20
C PRO A 34 -0.85 -9.65 -8.71
N PHE A 35 -0.27 -10.63 -9.41
CA PHE A 35 1.03 -11.21 -9.04
C PHE A 35 2.24 -10.30 -9.34
N GLN A 36 2.00 -9.14 -9.94
CA GLN A 36 2.99 -8.06 -10.06
C GLN A 36 2.63 -6.86 -9.18
N CYS A 37 1.51 -6.88 -8.46
CA CYS A 37 1.07 -5.77 -7.63
C CYS A 37 1.87 -5.71 -6.32
N ILE A 38 2.49 -4.57 -6.02
CA ILE A 38 3.21 -4.36 -4.76
C ILE A 38 2.30 -4.54 -3.56
N SER A 39 1.06 -4.02 -3.62
CA SER A 39 0.08 -4.20 -2.54
C SER A 39 -0.18 -5.68 -2.25
N PHE A 40 -0.29 -6.53 -3.26
CA PHE A 40 -0.43 -7.98 -3.07
C PHE A 40 0.78 -8.58 -2.32
N TRP A 41 1.99 -8.22 -2.71
CA TRP A 41 3.20 -8.81 -2.13
C TRP A 41 3.55 -8.26 -0.75
N THR A 42 3.24 -7.00 -0.45
CA THR A 42 3.40 -6.45 0.90
C THR A 42 2.43 -7.07 1.90
N THR A 43 1.25 -7.53 1.42
CA THR A 43 0.20 -8.11 2.28
C THR A 43 0.28 -9.64 2.32
N PHE A 44 0.28 -10.29 1.16
CA PHE A 44 0.15 -11.76 1.06
C PHE A 44 1.46 -12.47 0.73
N GLY A 45 2.48 -11.74 0.33
CA GLY A 45 3.76 -12.30 -0.14
C GLY A 45 4.67 -12.84 0.95
N LYS A 46 4.30 -12.70 2.23
CA LYS A 46 5.09 -13.17 3.39
C LYS A 46 6.55 -12.66 3.38
N GLY A 47 6.74 -11.42 2.92
CA GLY A 47 8.04 -10.78 2.82
C GLY A 47 8.86 -11.15 1.58
N ASN A 48 8.35 -12.02 0.72
CA ASN A 48 9.06 -12.43 -0.50
C ASN A 48 8.99 -11.36 -1.59
N VAL A 49 10.01 -11.34 -2.44
CA VAL A 49 10.04 -10.61 -3.71
C VAL A 49 10.01 -11.63 -4.84
N PRO A 50 8.95 -11.66 -5.64
CA PRO A 50 8.79 -12.67 -6.70
C PRO A 50 9.68 -12.34 -7.90
N PRO A 51 9.94 -13.31 -8.79
CA PRO A 51 10.58 -13.05 -10.06
C PRO A 51 9.88 -11.96 -10.86
N GLY A 52 10.62 -11.00 -11.36
CA GLY A 52 10.10 -9.86 -12.13
C GLY A 52 9.83 -8.60 -11.31
N LEU A 53 9.91 -8.68 -9.98
CA LEU A 53 9.96 -7.51 -9.10
C LEU A 53 11.36 -7.35 -8.50
N THR A 54 11.69 -6.12 -8.11
CA THR A 54 12.92 -5.76 -7.41
C THR A 54 12.59 -5.01 -6.12
N GLU A 55 13.50 -5.01 -5.16
CA GLU A 55 13.27 -4.40 -3.84
C GLU A 55 12.94 -2.91 -3.94
N ASP A 56 13.56 -2.19 -4.87
CA ASP A 56 13.34 -0.75 -5.09
C ASP A 56 11.93 -0.42 -5.60
N MET A 57 11.28 -1.34 -6.31
CA MET A 57 9.89 -1.14 -6.76
C MET A 57 8.88 -1.03 -5.62
N TYR A 58 9.24 -1.53 -4.43
CA TYR A 58 8.40 -1.43 -3.24
C TYR A 58 8.44 -0.05 -2.60
N GLU A 59 9.38 0.81 -2.99
CA GLU A 59 9.53 2.16 -2.44
C GLU A 59 9.49 2.15 -0.91
N GLN A 60 8.63 2.93 -0.31
CA GLN A 60 8.47 3.02 1.16
C GLN A 60 7.25 2.22 1.68
N TRP A 61 6.62 1.42 0.83
CA TRP A 61 5.42 0.70 1.20
C TRP A 61 5.71 -0.47 2.14
N ILE A 62 5.11 -0.44 3.33
CA ILE A 62 5.18 -1.50 4.34
C ILE A 62 3.99 -2.45 4.18
N CYS A 63 2.80 -1.90 3.94
CA CYS A 63 1.58 -2.63 3.67
C CYS A 63 0.74 -1.83 2.67
N GLY A 64 0.25 -2.48 1.64
CA GLY A 64 -0.46 -1.78 0.57
C GLY A 64 0.48 -1.17 -0.48
N CYS A 65 -0.09 -0.41 -1.40
CA CYS A 65 0.56 0.48 -2.37
C CYS A 65 -0.53 1.26 -3.08
N ASP A 66 -0.50 2.58 -2.98
CA ASP A 66 -1.53 3.47 -3.52
C ASP A 66 -1.07 4.34 -4.68
N ASN A 67 0.12 4.09 -5.27
CA ASN A 67 0.66 4.89 -6.37
C ASN A 67 -0.33 5.07 -7.54
N CYS A 68 -1.08 4.04 -7.87
CA CYS A 68 -2.10 4.11 -8.93
C CYS A 68 -3.34 4.90 -8.49
N GLN A 69 -3.69 4.88 -7.22
CA GLN A 69 -4.81 5.63 -6.64
C GLN A 69 -4.48 7.12 -6.56
N ASP A 70 -3.28 7.44 -6.08
CA ASP A 70 -2.78 8.82 -5.96
C ASP A 70 -2.63 9.51 -7.32
N ALA A 71 -2.25 8.75 -8.35
CA ALA A 71 -2.14 9.28 -9.70
C ALA A 71 -3.48 9.49 -10.38
N CYS A 72 -4.58 8.93 -9.85
CA CYS A 72 -5.87 8.92 -10.50
C CYS A 72 -6.57 10.30 -10.41
N PRO A 73 -6.91 10.94 -11.56
CA PRO A 73 -7.62 12.23 -11.53
C PRO A 73 -9.00 12.16 -10.90
N HIS A 74 -9.65 11.00 -10.95
CA HIS A 74 -10.95 10.83 -10.32
C HIS A 74 -10.84 10.89 -8.79
N ASN A 75 -9.77 10.32 -8.23
CA ASN A 75 -9.53 10.36 -6.80
C ASN A 75 -9.18 11.78 -6.33
N ARG A 76 -8.29 12.46 -7.05
CA ARG A 76 -7.87 13.84 -6.71
C ARG A 76 -9.02 14.86 -6.71
N LYS A 77 -10.06 14.65 -7.50
CA LYS A 77 -11.21 15.56 -7.59
C LYS A 77 -12.14 15.51 -6.37
N HIS A 78 -12.04 14.47 -5.57
CA HIS A 78 -12.95 14.22 -4.45
C HIS A 78 -12.35 14.55 -3.09
N ASN A 79 -11.21 15.29 -3.07
CA ASN A 79 -10.56 15.76 -1.84
C ASN A 79 -10.51 14.66 -0.78
N TRP A 80 -9.66 13.68 -0.96
CA TRP A 80 -9.47 12.57 -0.02
C TRP A 80 -9.31 13.02 1.42
N ASP A 81 -8.76 14.23 1.60
CA ASP A 81 -8.44 14.80 2.91
C ASP A 81 -9.65 15.45 3.60
N GLU A 82 -10.83 15.50 2.96
CA GLU A 82 -12.04 16.10 3.53
C GLU A 82 -13.00 15.08 4.16
N GLY A 83 -12.66 13.80 4.15
CA GLY A 83 -13.42 12.75 4.82
C GLY A 83 -13.29 12.80 6.34
N GLU A 84 -14.21 12.15 7.04
CA GLU A 84 -14.02 11.90 8.48
C GLU A 84 -12.74 11.08 8.67
N ALA A 85 -11.83 11.58 9.50
CA ALA A 85 -10.62 10.84 9.86
C ALA A 85 -11.03 9.51 10.55
N TYR A 86 -10.33 8.44 10.23
CA TYR A 86 -10.46 7.20 11.00
C TYR A 86 -10.18 7.51 12.47
N SER A 87 -11.11 7.16 13.36
CA SER A 87 -11.13 7.64 14.75
C SER A 87 -9.81 7.46 15.50
N ASP A 88 -9.08 6.40 15.18
CA ASP A 88 -7.84 6.03 15.87
C ASP A 88 -6.57 6.42 15.07
N LEU A 89 -6.73 7.09 13.91
CA LEU A 89 -5.61 7.34 13.01
C LEU A 89 -4.52 8.22 13.67
N GLU A 90 -4.91 9.25 14.40
CA GLU A 90 -3.96 10.15 15.09
C GLU A 90 -3.14 9.41 16.14
N GLU A 91 -3.75 8.42 16.80
CA GLU A 91 -3.09 7.58 17.80
C GLU A 91 -2.16 6.56 17.15
N ILE A 92 -2.60 5.94 16.04
CA ILE A 92 -1.89 4.84 15.38
C ILE A 92 -0.76 5.36 14.47
N ALA A 93 -0.97 6.45 13.75
CA ALA A 93 -0.03 6.94 12.74
C ALA A 93 1.42 7.08 13.26
N PRO A 94 1.67 7.60 14.47
CA PRO A 94 3.03 7.66 15.02
C PRO A 94 3.67 6.28 15.29
N LEU A 95 2.88 5.21 15.30
CA LEU A 95 3.34 3.84 15.54
C LEU A 95 3.71 3.13 14.22
N LEU A 96 3.20 3.62 13.09
CA LEU A 96 3.34 3.00 11.78
C LEU A 96 4.64 3.38 11.05
N VAL A 97 5.56 4.08 11.71
CA VAL A 97 6.86 4.41 11.11
C VAL A 97 7.79 3.19 11.08
N PRO A 98 8.57 3.01 10.01
CA PRO A 98 9.38 1.80 9.82
C PRO A 98 10.30 1.46 11.00
N GLU A 99 10.95 2.45 11.60
CA GLU A 99 11.87 2.29 12.71
C GLU A 99 11.21 1.71 13.96
N LYS A 100 9.97 2.12 14.23
CA LYS A 100 9.19 1.58 15.35
C LYS A 100 8.73 0.15 15.07
N ILE A 101 8.26 -0.13 13.86
CA ILE A 101 7.83 -1.48 13.46
C ILE A 101 8.97 -2.48 13.61
N ILE A 102 10.19 -2.14 13.19
CA ILE A 102 11.35 -3.03 13.28
C ILE A 102 11.70 -3.40 14.72
N THR A 103 11.54 -2.46 15.65
CA THR A 103 11.95 -2.63 17.05
C THR A 103 10.84 -3.09 17.98
N ALA A 104 9.60 -3.09 17.50
CA ALA A 104 8.43 -3.47 18.28
C ALA A 104 8.40 -4.99 18.60
N THR A 105 7.82 -5.35 19.73
CA THR A 105 7.55 -6.77 20.07
C THR A 105 6.42 -7.34 19.20
N ASP A 106 6.33 -8.68 19.16
CA ASP A 106 5.24 -9.35 18.42
C ASP A 106 3.88 -9.02 19.02
N GLU A 107 3.78 -8.99 20.34
CA GLU A 107 2.55 -8.63 21.05
C GLU A 107 2.12 -7.23 20.69
N PHE A 108 3.05 -6.26 20.65
CA PHE A 108 2.74 -4.89 20.29
C PHE A 108 2.25 -4.80 18.84
N LEU A 109 2.95 -5.41 17.89
CA LEU A 109 2.55 -5.40 16.47
C LEU A 109 1.18 -6.05 16.29
N LYS A 110 0.93 -7.17 16.95
CA LYS A 110 -0.35 -7.87 16.90
C LYS A 110 -1.50 -7.02 17.42
N GLU A 111 -1.33 -6.45 18.61
CA GLU A 111 -2.43 -5.79 19.34
C GLU A 111 -2.63 -4.34 18.92
N GLN A 112 -1.55 -3.61 18.63
CA GLN A 112 -1.60 -2.17 18.39
C GLN A 112 -1.50 -1.79 16.92
N VAL A 113 -1.04 -2.69 16.05
CA VAL A 113 -0.87 -2.40 14.63
C VAL A 113 -1.79 -3.27 13.79
N ILE A 114 -1.58 -4.58 13.76
CA ILE A 114 -2.29 -5.50 12.86
C ILE A 114 -3.79 -5.48 13.13
N SER A 115 -4.20 -5.62 14.39
CA SER A 115 -5.62 -5.67 14.76
C SER A 115 -6.39 -4.38 14.49
N ARG A 116 -5.68 -3.25 14.33
CA ARG A 116 -6.27 -1.93 14.17
C ARG A 116 -6.17 -1.38 12.74
N THR A 117 -5.32 -1.95 11.90
CA THR A 117 -5.00 -1.36 10.59
C THR A 117 -5.28 -2.26 9.40
N SER A 118 -5.41 -3.56 9.59
CA SER A 118 -5.51 -4.46 8.43
C SER A 118 -6.33 -5.72 8.72
N ASP A 119 -7.39 -5.89 7.96
CA ASP A 119 -8.18 -7.12 7.94
C ASP A 119 -7.49 -8.26 7.17
N HIS A 120 -6.37 -7.97 6.50
CA HIS A 120 -5.69 -8.93 5.61
C HIS A 120 -4.41 -9.51 6.21
N LEU A 121 -3.80 -8.82 7.17
CA LEU A 121 -2.68 -9.34 7.93
C LEU A 121 -3.19 -10.19 9.09
N GLN A 122 -2.56 -11.33 9.29
CA GLN A 122 -2.85 -12.20 10.43
C GLN A 122 -1.96 -11.82 11.61
N PRO A 123 -2.37 -12.12 12.85
CA PRO A 123 -1.56 -11.85 14.03
C PRO A 123 -0.12 -12.41 13.96
N GLU A 124 0.08 -13.46 13.18
CA GLU A 124 1.36 -14.14 12.97
C GLU A 124 2.26 -13.40 11.95
N ASP A 125 1.75 -12.37 11.28
CA ASP A 125 2.47 -11.66 10.22
C ASP A 125 3.37 -10.52 10.74
N SER A 126 3.65 -10.46 12.04
CA SER A 126 4.55 -9.46 12.64
C SER A 126 5.91 -9.38 11.92
N GLU A 127 6.51 -10.54 11.57
CA GLU A 127 7.78 -10.54 10.85
C GLU A 127 7.66 -10.07 9.41
N VAL A 128 6.52 -10.27 8.77
CA VAL A 128 6.24 -9.71 7.42
C VAL A 128 6.29 -8.18 7.45
N LEU A 129 5.68 -7.56 8.45
CA LEU A 129 5.74 -6.11 8.65
C LEU A 129 7.18 -5.63 8.86
N ARG A 130 7.99 -6.35 9.66
CA ARG A 130 9.40 -6.00 9.89
C ARG A 130 10.25 -6.13 8.62
N ILE A 131 10.04 -7.19 7.83
CA ILE A 131 10.73 -7.37 6.55
C ILE A 131 10.42 -6.18 5.62
N ASN A 132 9.15 -5.84 5.47
CA ASN A 132 8.73 -4.73 4.63
C ASN A 132 9.24 -3.38 5.17
N ALA A 133 9.25 -3.18 6.48
CA ALA A 133 9.77 -1.97 7.11
C ALA A 133 11.31 -1.82 6.90
N ARG A 134 12.08 -2.91 6.98
CA ARG A 134 13.52 -2.91 6.66
C ARG A 134 13.76 -2.52 5.20
N ARG A 135 12.96 -3.08 4.28
CA ARG A 135 12.98 -2.73 2.85
C ARG A 135 12.70 -1.25 2.63
N ALA A 136 11.64 -0.73 3.25
CA ALA A 136 11.30 0.69 3.17
C ALA A 136 12.46 1.60 3.61
N ILE A 137 13.14 1.30 4.73
CA ILE A 137 14.31 2.05 5.18
C ILE A 137 15.47 1.96 4.18
N GLN A 138 15.70 0.78 3.59
CA GLN A 138 16.77 0.62 2.59
C GLN A 138 16.51 1.47 1.36
N ASN A 139 15.27 1.49 0.86
CA ASN A 139 14.87 2.27 -0.29
C ASN A 139 14.98 3.78 0.00
N MET A 140 14.53 4.26 1.16
CA MET A 140 14.68 5.66 1.56
C MET A 140 16.13 6.14 1.57
N LYS A 141 17.11 5.26 1.85
CA LYS A 141 18.54 5.61 1.86
C LYS A 141 19.16 5.69 0.46
N GLN A 142 18.54 5.10 -0.54
CA GLN A 142 19.05 5.11 -1.92
C GLN A 142 18.61 6.37 -2.68
N ASP A 143 17.61 7.08 -2.19
CA ASP A 143 17.09 8.32 -2.79
C ASP A 143 17.91 9.58 -2.39
N TYR A 144 19.00 9.40 -1.59
CA TYR A 144 19.95 10.44 -1.19
C TYR A 144 21.33 10.18 -1.78
#